data_a774e8e5841e228dd2d2ab8d082e7955
#
_entry.id   a774e8e5841e228dd2d2ab8d082e7955
#
_cell.length_a   1.000
_cell.length_b   1.000
_cell.length_c   1.000
_cell.angle_alpha   90.00
_cell.angle_beta   90.00
_cell.angle_gamma   90.00
#
_symmetry.space_group_name_H-M   'P 1'
#
loop_
_entity.id
_entity.type
_entity.pdbx_description
1 polymer ?
#
loop_
_entity_poly.entity_id
_entity_poly.type
_entity_poly.pdbx_seq_one_letter_code
_entity_poly.pdbx_strand_id
1 'polypeptide(L)'
;NKIGLSINPNSHPPHKRRNIAKDLAKEIYDFLIQNNYSFKKIESKVYLFDRIISKKLNEPLTLKYLKQLNNISNELRDELVKRNLISIDFIDSLMLRYDNATSYNTQRRHVNVIINYLNHNGFKISTSKLKSKKQYESLNKPIDNIIELLEEIKSFNINLYLCCLLTYGCLLRPHREIRELTWGDFSDDLSYIKLDGNRNKSGKNRIVPIPSYIRANLQPKTPNLNMFTGDLRPPNKDYFKTLWSRFKSTSKHLKKGQTLYSFRHTGAIEIFKRTGSITKLQKAMGHSSINVSLTYLRGLEIPELKEEDMPHFY
;
A
#
# COMPACT_ATOMS: atom_id res chain seq x y z
N ASN A 1 5.18 -42.33 -30.43
CA ASN A 1 4.36 -42.37 -29.26
C ASN A 1 3.88 -40.91 -28.91
N LYS A 2 2.70 -40.52 -29.42
CA LYS A 2 2.15 -39.15 -29.29
C LYS A 2 1.57 -38.84 -27.90
N ILE A 3 1.24 -39.84 -27.12
CA ILE A 3 0.54 -39.69 -25.82
C ILE A 3 1.37 -40.21 -24.63
N GLY A 4 2.61 -40.61 -24.84
CA GLY A 4 3.49 -41.11 -23.77
C GLY A 4 3.17 -42.55 -23.30
N LEU A 5 2.16 -43.18 -23.85
CA LEU A 5 1.77 -44.57 -23.52
C LEU A 5 2.34 -45.52 -24.54
N SER A 6 3.25 -46.39 -24.17
CA SER A 6 3.81 -47.41 -25.02
C SER A 6 4.32 -48.61 -24.19
N ILE A 7 4.26 -49.77 -24.77
CA ILE A 7 4.79 -51.01 -24.20
C ILE A 7 5.73 -51.63 -25.22
N ASN A 8 6.91 -52.06 -24.77
CA ASN A 8 7.80 -52.86 -25.57
C ASN A 8 7.31 -54.32 -25.53
N PRO A 9 6.80 -54.86 -26.64
CA PRO A 9 6.28 -56.25 -26.64
C PRO A 9 7.34 -57.28 -26.30
N ASN A 10 8.62 -57.00 -26.56
CA ASN A 10 9.71 -57.94 -26.29
C ASN A 10 10.09 -58.04 -24.80
N SER A 11 9.65 -57.11 -23.98
CA SER A 11 9.85 -57.16 -22.53
C SER A 11 8.86 -58.09 -21.79
N HIS A 12 7.92 -58.72 -22.52
CA HIS A 12 6.88 -59.55 -21.95
C HIS A 12 6.80 -60.93 -22.57
N PRO A 13 6.51 -62.01 -21.77
CA PRO A 13 6.33 -63.35 -22.29
C PRO A 13 5.20 -63.44 -23.34
N PRO A 14 5.32 -64.22 -24.39
CA PRO A 14 4.35 -64.34 -25.50
C PRO A 14 2.90 -64.52 -25.06
N HIS A 15 2.62 -65.35 -24.06
CA HIS A 15 1.28 -65.61 -23.55
C HIS A 15 0.62 -64.44 -22.84
N LYS A 16 1.39 -63.47 -22.33
CA LYS A 16 0.87 -62.28 -21.66
C LYS A 16 0.69 -61.07 -22.57
N ARG A 17 1.32 -61.08 -23.75
CA ARG A 17 1.35 -59.91 -24.67
C ARG A 17 -0.04 -59.47 -25.10
N ARG A 18 -0.99 -60.40 -25.32
CA ARG A 18 -2.36 -60.08 -25.74
C ARG A 18 -3.14 -59.32 -24.66
N ASN A 19 -3.00 -59.71 -23.39
CA ASN A 19 -3.68 -59.02 -22.30
C ASN A 19 -3.09 -57.61 -22.06
N ILE A 20 -1.76 -57.53 -22.05
CA ILE A 20 -1.06 -56.26 -21.92
C ILE A 20 -1.42 -55.30 -23.07
N ALA A 21 -1.57 -55.79 -24.31
CA ALA A 21 -2.05 -54.98 -25.42
C ALA A 21 -3.50 -54.49 -25.25
N LYS A 22 -4.38 -55.30 -24.65
CA LYS A 22 -5.76 -54.89 -24.32
C LYS A 22 -5.78 -53.80 -23.25
N ASP A 23 -4.95 -53.92 -22.21
CA ASP A 23 -4.84 -52.97 -21.13
C ASP A 23 -4.31 -51.63 -21.68
N LEU A 24 -3.27 -51.67 -22.53
CA LEU A 24 -2.77 -50.47 -23.20
C LEU A 24 -3.82 -49.82 -24.11
N ALA A 25 -4.60 -50.61 -24.84
CA ALA A 25 -5.67 -50.10 -25.68
C ALA A 25 -6.74 -49.39 -24.84
N LYS A 26 -7.08 -49.97 -23.68
CA LYS A 26 -8.02 -49.34 -22.72
C LYS A 26 -7.48 -48.04 -22.17
N GLU A 27 -6.23 -48.00 -21.73
CA GLU A 27 -5.58 -46.80 -21.25
C GLU A 27 -5.55 -45.69 -22.33
N ILE A 28 -5.25 -46.04 -23.58
CA ILE A 28 -5.28 -45.12 -24.72
C ILE A 28 -6.70 -44.58 -24.95
N TYR A 29 -7.70 -45.45 -24.89
CA TYR A 29 -9.10 -45.11 -25.09
C TYR A 29 -9.60 -44.17 -23.97
N ASP A 30 -9.32 -44.50 -22.71
CA ASP A 30 -9.65 -43.63 -21.57
C ASP A 30 -8.96 -42.29 -21.66
N PHE A 31 -7.69 -42.24 -22.06
CA PHE A 31 -6.98 -41.01 -22.35
C PHE A 31 -7.64 -40.15 -23.44
N LEU A 32 -8.07 -40.78 -24.55
CA LEU A 32 -8.74 -40.10 -25.65
C LEU A 32 -10.09 -39.54 -25.24
N ILE A 33 -10.88 -40.28 -24.48
CA ILE A 33 -12.17 -39.78 -23.93
C ILE A 33 -11.93 -38.56 -23.03
N GLN A 34 -11.01 -38.66 -22.08
CA GLN A 34 -10.69 -37.56 -21.15
C GLN A 34 -10.16 -36.34 -21.85
N ASN A 35 -9.56 -36.48 -23.03
CA ASN A 35 -8.99 -35.41 -23.82
C ASN A 35 -9.80 -35.05 -25.08
N ASN A 36 -11.11 -35.39 -25.12
CA ASN A 36 -11.99 -35.15 -26.25
C ASN A 36 -11.38 -35.63 -27.60
N TYR A 37 -10.85 -36.85 -27.61
CA TYR A 37 -10.16 -37.47 -28.74
C TYR A 37 -8.94 -36.73 -29.26
N SER A 38 -8.36 -35.82 -28.43
CA SER A 38 -7.11 -35.10 -28.78
C SER A 38 -5.90 -35.91 -28.33
N PHE A 39 -4.88 -36.01 -29.21
CA PHE A 39 -3.56 -36.54 -28.85
C PHE A 39 -2.69 -35.56 -28.07
N LYS A 40 -3.09 -34.30 -27.95
CA LYS A 40 -2.45 -33.30 -27.07
C LYS A 40 -3.09 -33.45 -25.68
N LYS A 41 -2.26 -33.64 -24.67
CA LYS A 41 -2.73 -33.61 -23.29
C LYS A 41 -3.37 -32.20 -23.06
N ILE A 42 -4.69 -32.20 -22.85
CA ILE A 42 -5.37 -30.92 -22.51
C ILE A 42 -4.86 -30.55 -21.12
N GLU A 43 -4.17 -29.44 -21.08
CA GLU A 43 -3.70 -28.88 -19.82
C GLU A 43 -4.92 -28.60 -18.94
N SER A 44 -4.97 -29.13 -17.71
CA SER A 44 -6.12 -28.86 -16.84
C SER A 44 -6.25 -27.36 -16.60
N LYS A 45 -7.47 -26.83 -16.52
CA LYS A 45 -7.70 -25.40 -16.25
C LYS A 45 -6.97 -24.94 -15.00
N VAL A 46 -6.92 -25.77 -13.97
CA VAL A 46 -6.22 -25.47 -12.72
C VAL A 46 -4.72 -25.36 -12.95
N TYR A 47 -4.13 -26.29 -13.66
CA TYR A 47 -2.70 -26.25 -13.98
C TYR A 47 -2.33 -25.03 -14.83
N LEU A 48 -3.13 -24.69 -15.84
CA LEU A 48 -2.95 -23.47 -16.64
C LEU A 48 -3.06 -22.23 -15.76
N PHE A 49 -4.06 -22.17 -14.88
CA PHE A 49 -4.24 -21.07 -13.93
C PHE A 49 -3.01 -20.92 -13.03
N ASP A 50 -2.57 -22.00 -12.38
CA ASP A 50 -1.43 -21.99 -11.45
C ASP A 50 -0.15 -21.54 -12.16
N ARG A 51 0.10 -21.99 -13.40
CA ARG A 51 1.25 -21.59 -14.21
C ARG A 51 1.24 -20.09 -14.53
N ILE A 52 0.07 -19.55 -14.89
CA ILE A 52 -0.05 -18.12 -15.22
C ILE A 52 0.12 -17.27 -13.97
N ILE A 53 -0.55 -17.63 -12.86
CA ILE A 53 -0.48 -16.87 -11.61
C ILE A 53 0.92 -16.89 -11.02
N SER A 54 1.62 -18.02 -11.06
CA SER A 54 3.01 -18.10 -10.60
C SER A 54 3.92 -17.09 -11.31
N LYS A 55 3.74 -16.89 -12.61
CA LYS A 55 4.50 -15.87 -13.36
C LYS A 55 4.21 -14.46 -12.84
N LYS A 56 2.92 -14.15 -12.56
CA LYS A 56 2.50 -12.85 -12.01
C LYS A 56 3.06 -12.58 -10.63
N LEU A 57 3.05 -13.58 -9.77
CA LEU A 57 3.51 -13.45 -8.39
C LEU A 57 5.04 -13.38 -8.26
N ASN A 58 5.78 -13.82 -9.28
CA ASN A 58 7.24 -13.71 -9.36
C ASN A 58 7.75 -12.37 -9.91
N GLU A 59 6.84 -11.46 -10.32
CA GLU A 59 7.24 -10.11 -10.70
C GLU A 59 7.81 -9.33 -9.49
N PRO A 60 8.68 -8.31 -9.69
CA PRO A 60 9.24 -7.50 -8.61
C PRO A 60 8.18 -6.57 -8.00
N LEU A 61 7.32 -7.14 -7.16
CA LEU A 61 6.22 -6.46 -6.49
C LEU A 61 6.55 -6.21 -5.01
N THR A 62 5.90 -5.21 -4.41
CA THR A 62 6.04 -5.01 -2.96
C THR A 62 5.38 -6.18 -2.20
N LEU A 63 5.98 -6.61 -1.07
CA LEU A 63 5.47 -7.73 -0.26
C LEU A 63 3.98 -7.58 0.11
N LYS A 64 3.55 -6.35 0.42
CA LYS A 64 2.14 -6.07 0.74
C LYS A 64 1.23 -6.31 -0.45
N TYR A 65 1.62 -5.87 -1.63
CA TYR A 65 0.83 -6.03 -2.86
C TYR A 65 0.80 -7.49 -3.30
N LEU A 66 1.96 -8.15 -3.26
CA LEU A 66 2.09 -9.58 -3.54
C LEU A 66 1.14 -10.40 -2.66
N LYS A 67 1.11 -10.15 -1.33
CA LYS A 67 0.21 -10.85 -0.42
C LYS A 67 -1.26 -10.66 -0.80
N GLN A 68 -1.65 -9.45 -1.22
CA GLN A 68 -3.04 -9.17 -1.64
C GLN A 68 -3.41 -9.91 -2.93
N LEU A 69 -2.53 -9.90 -3.93
CA LEU A 69 -2.75 -10.63 -5.18
C LEU A 69 -2.80 -12.13 -4.93
N ASN A 70 -1.90 -12.67 -4.09
CA ASN A 70 -1.88 -14.08 -3.75
C ASN A 70 -3.18 -14.53 -3.07
N ASN A 71 -3.70 -13.75 -2.12
CA ASN A 71 -4.97 -14.08 -1.46
C ASN A 71 -6.14 -14.16 -2.47
N ILE A 72 -6.24 -13.19 -3.38
CA ILE A 72 -7.28 -13.19 -4.42
C ILE A 72 -7.09 -14.38 -5.37
N SER A 73 -5.85 -14.66 -5.76
CA SER A 73 -5.56 -15.80 -6.64
C SER A 73 -5.94 -17.14 -6.01
N ASN A 74 -5.69 -17.30 -4.70
CA ASN A 74 -6.09 -18.51 -3.97
C ASN A 74 -7.63 -18.65 -3.94
N GLU A 75 -8.37 -17.58 -3.67
CA GLU A 75 -9.83 -17.64 -3.69
C GLU A 75 -10.39 -17.99 -5.08
N LEU A 76 -9.82 -17.43 -6.16
CA LEU A 76 -10.18 -17.76 -7.54
C LEU A 76 -9.82 -19.21 -7.90
N ARG A 77 -8.68 -19.69 -7.43
CA ARG A 77 -8.23 -21.06 -7.60
C ARG A 77 -9.17 -22.06 -6.92
N ASP A 78 -9.55 -21.78 -5.68
CA ASP A 78 -10.45 -22.63 -4.91
C ASP A 78 -11.82 -22.75 -5.59
N GLU A 79 -12.35 -21.63 -6.12
CA GLU A 79 -13.59 -21.63 -6.90
C GLU A 79 -13.45 -22.46 -8.19
N LEU A 80 -12.31 -22.29 -8.89
CA LEU A 80 -12.02 -23.08 -10.10
C LEU A 80 -11.93 -24.58 -9.82
N VAL A 81 -11.32 -24.98 -8.70
CA VAL A 81 -11.24 -26.39 -8.28
C VAL A 81 -12.61 -26.94 -7.96
N LYS A 82 -13.45 -26.16 -7.24
CA LYS A 82 -14.79 -26.59 -6.81
C LYS A 82 -15.78 -26.70 -7.96
N ARG A 83 -15.78 -25.73 -8.88
CA ARG A 83 -16.83 -25.58 -9.91
C ARG A 83 -16.33 -25.76 -11.34
N ASN A 84 -15.03 -25.98 -11.54
CA ASN A 84 -14.38 -25.99 -12.86
C ASN A 84 -14.64 -24.72 -13.70
N LEU A 85 -15.09 -23.63 -13.05
CA LEU A 85 -15.47 -22.36 -13.65
C LEU A 85 -15.31 -21.24 -12.61
N ILE A 86 -14.88 -20.07 -13.06
CA ILE A 86 -14.92 -18.82 -12.28
C ILE A 86 -16.05 -17.96 -12.86
N SER A 87 -17.15 -17.86 -12.12
CA SER A 87 -18.33 -17.11 -12.54
C SER A 87 -18.17 -15.61 -12.30
N ILE A 88 -18.94 -14.77 -13.03
CA ILE A 88 -19.02 -13.34 -12.78
C ILE A 88 -19.52 -13.06 -11.37
N ASP A 89 -20.54 -13.77 -10.91
CA ASP A 89 -21.13 -13.58 -9.58
C ASP A 89 -20.11 -13.84 -8.47
N PHE A 90 -19.23 -14.83 -8.63
CA PHE A 90 -18.14 -15.06 -7.70
C PHE A 90 -17.13 -13.91 -7.72
N ILE A 91 -16.72 -13.45 -8.92
CA ILE A 91 -15.81 -12.30 -9.06
C ILE A 91 -16.40 -11.06 -8.39
N ASP A 92 -17.68 -10.78 -8.62
CA ASP A 92 -18.38 -9.63 -8.04
C ASP A 92 -18.48 -9.75 -6.51
N SER A 93 -18.70 -10.94 -5.97
CA SER A 93 -18.75 -11.19 -4.53
C SER A 93 -17.45 -10.85 -3.81
N LEU A 94 -16.28 -11.05 -4.48
CA LEU A 94 -14.97 -10.67 -3.94
C LEU A 94 -14.84 -9.18 -3.65
N MET A 95 -15.62 -8.36 -4.33
CA MET A 95 -15.62 -6.90 -4.20
C MET A 95 -16.76 -6.42 -3.32
N LEU A 96 -17.96 -7.00 -3.49
CA LEU A 96 -19.18 -6.59 -2.80
C LEU A 96 -19.16 -6.83 -1.28
N ARG A 97 -18.25 -7.67 -0.79
CA ARG A 97 -18.05 -7.87 0.66
C ARG A 97 -17.51 -6.63 1.39
N TYR A 98 -17.13 -5.57 0.66
CA TYR A 98 -16.64 -4.33 1.24
C TYR A 98 -17.66 -3.19 1.09
N ASP A 99 -18.17 -2.69 2.21
CA ASP A 99 -19.07 -1.52 2.25
C ASP A 99 -18.31 -0.22 2.00
N ASN A 100 -17.11 -0.12 2.57
CA ASN A 100 -16.26 1.06 2.43
C ASN A 100 -15.75 1.23 1.00
N ALA A 101 -16.02 2.39 0.39
CA ALA A 101 -15.65 2.70 -1.00
C ALA A 101 -14.14 2.55 -1.29
N THR A 102 -13.27 2.91 -0.33
CA THR A 102 -11.82 2.79 -0.49
C THR A 102 -11.37 1.33 -0.56
N SER A 103 -11.88 0.50 0.35
CA SER A 103 -11.59 -0.94 0.38
C SER A 103 -12.16 -1.64 -0.84
N TYR A 104 -13.43 -1.37 -1.19
CA TYR A 104 -14.08 -1.85 -2.39
C TYR A 104 -13.28 -1.52 -3.66
N ASN A 105 -12.94 -0.25 -3.88
CA ASN A 105 -12.19 0.17 -5.07
C ASN A 105 -10.77 -0.40 -5.12
N THR A 106 -10.14 -0.61 -3.96
CA THR A 106 -8.83 -1.25 -3.87
C THR A 106 -8.93 -2.73 -4.26
N GLN A 107 -9.89 -3.45 -3.70
CA GLN A 107 -10.14 -4.85 -4.03
C GLN A 107 -10.49 -5.01 -5.51
N ARG A 108 -11.39 -4.16 -6.03
CA ARG A 108 -11.76 -4.15 -7.44
C ARG A 108 -10.56 -4.00 -8.38
N ARG A 109 -9.63 -3.08 -8.07
CA ARG A 109 -8.38 -2.94 -8.86
C ARG A 109 -7.54 -4.20 -8.84
N HIS A 110 -7.37 -4.84 -7.67
CA HIS A 110 -6.56 -6.05 -7.54
C HIS A 110 -7.20 -7.24 -8.26
N VAL A 111 -8.51 -7.42 -8.12
CA VAL A 111 -9.26 -8.46 -8.86
C VAL A 111 -9.12 -8.25 -10.36
N ASN A 112 -9.34 -7.03 -10.86
CA ASN A 112 -9.22 -6.73 -12.28
C ASN A 112 -7.78 -6.96 -12.81
N VAL A 113 -6.75 -6.68 -12.01
CA VAL A 113 -5.36 -6.97 -12.39
C VAL A 113 -5.16 -8.48 -12.60
N ILE A 114 -5.66 -9.32 -11.71
CA ILE A 114 -5.55 -10.77 -11.84
C ILE A 114 -6.36 -11.29 -13.03
N ILE A 115 -7.62 -10.89 -13.16
CA ILE A 115 -8.50 -11.34 -14.25
C ILE A 115 -7.95 -10.91 -15.62
N ASN A 116 -7.51 -9.66 -15.76
CA ASN A 116 -6.91 -9.19 -17.01
C ASN A 116 -5.61 -9.93 -17.33
N TYR A 117 -4.77 -10.19 -16.33
CA TYR A 117 -3.54 -10.94 -16.52
C TYR A 117 -3.81 -12.38 -16.97
N LEU A 118 -4.78 -13.06 -16.36
CA LEU A 118 -5.23 -14.40 -16.76
C LEU A 118 -5.72 -14.39 -18.21
N ASN A 119 -6.59 -13.44 -18.57
CA ASN A 119 -7.14 -13.33 -19.92
C ASN A 119 -6.08 -13.06 -20.99
N HIS A 120 -5.11 -12.19 -20.72
CA HIS A 120 -3.99 -11.92 -21.63
C HIS A 120 -3.07 -13.15 -21.84
N ASN A 121 -3.04 -14.07 -20.88
CA ASN A 121 -2.25 -15.29 -20.96
C ASN A 121 -3.07 -16.53 -21.40
N GLY A 122 -4.24 -16.33 -22.01
CA GLY A 122 -5.03 -17.37 -22.62
C GLY A 122 -6.05 -18.08 -21.72
N PHE A 123 -6.23 -17.61 -20.48
CA PHE A 123 -7.27 -18.10 -19.58
C PHE A 123 -8.52 -17.22 -19.74
N LYS A 124 -9.58 -17.75 -20.34
CA LYS A 124 -10.78 -16.97 -20.65
C LYS A 124 -11.74 -16.87 -19.46
N ILE A 125 -11.82 -15.71 -18.84
CA ILE A 125 -12.75 -15.40 -17.74
C ILE A 125 -13.51 -14.11 -18.09
N SER A 126 -14.81 -14.08 -17.84
CA SER A 126 -15.61 -12.87 -17.99
C SER A 126 -15.17 -11.79 -16.99
N THR A 127 -15.14 -10.53 -17.42
CA THR A 127 -14.77 -9.39 -16.56
C THR A 127 -16.00 -8.81 -15.88
N SER A 128 -15.84 -8.40 -14.63
CA SER A 128 -16.89 -7.70 -13.89
C SER A 128 -17.25 -6.36 -14.53
N LYS A 129 -18.55 -6.05 -14.57
CA LYS A 129 -19.10 -4.75 -15.01
C LYS A 129 -19.27 -3.75 -13.86
N LEU A 130 -18.98 -4.14 -12.62
CA LEU A 130 -19.10 -3.27 -11.45
C LEU A 130 -18.21 -2.03 -11.60
N LYS A 131 -18.82 -0.86 -11.37
CA LYS A 131 -18.12 0.44 -11.43
C LYS A 131 -17.46 0.74 -10.08
N SER A 132 -16.48 1.65 -10.08
CA SER A 132 -15.91 2.17 -8.84
C SER A 132 -16.97 2.93 -8.03
N LYS A 133 -16.97 2.74 -6.71
CA LYS A 133 -17.80 3.54 -5.79
C LYS A 133 -17.20 4.95 -5.66
N LYS A 134 -18.04 5.98 -5.60
CA LYS A 134 -17.60 7.35 -5.34
C LYS A 134 -16.96 7.42 -3.96
N GLN A 135 -15.76 7.94 -3.92
CA GLN A 135 -15.06 8.21 -2.65
C GLN A 135 -15.30 9.68 -2.30
N TYR A 136 -15.77 9.90 -1.08
CA TYR A 136 -15.79 11.24 -0.52
C TYR A 136 -14.43 11.50 0.13
N GLU A 137 -13.82 12.62 -0.21
CA GLU A 137 -12.55 13.02 0.40
C GLU A 137 -12.76 13.28 1.89
N SER A 138 -12.00 12.57 2.71
CA SER A 138 -11.90 12.87 4.14
C SER A 138 -10.65 13.73 4.34
N LEU A 139 -10.84 15.01 4.58
CA LEU A 139 -9.73 15.88 4.96
C LEU A 139 -9.36 15.61 6.42
N ASN A 140 -8.07 15.56 6.71
CA ASN A 140 -7.61 15.60 8.09
C ASN A 140 -8.00 16.96 8.67
N LYS A 141 -8.77 16.94 9.76
CA LYS A 141 -9.16 18.19 10.42
C LYS A 141 -7.93 18.87 10.98
N PRO A 142 -7.72 20.19 10.75
CA PRO A 142 -6.64 20.93 11.37
C PRO A 142 -6.84 20.98 12.89
N ILE A 143 -5.78 21.33 13.61
CA ILE A 143 -5.77 21.49 15.06
C ILE A 143 -5.79 22.99 15.35
N ASP A 144 -6.85 23.47 16.01
CA ASP A 144 -7.02 24.88 16.28
C ASP A 144 -6.19 25.32 17.52
N ASN A 145 -6.20 24.48 18.56
CA ASN A 145 -5.51 24.72 19.83
C ASN A 145 -4.26 23.84 19.96
N ILE A 146 -3.29 24.06 19.08
CA ILE A 146 -2.13 23.17 18.96
C ILE A 146 -1.22 23.20 20.19
N ILE A 147 -1.14 24.36 20.89
CA ILE A 147 -0.26 24.54 22.05
C ILE A 147 -0.77 23.68 23.20
N GLU A 148 -2.03 23.84 23.59
CA GLU A 148 -2.64 23.08 24.69
C GLU A 148 -2.61 21.58 24.42
N LEU A 149 -2.86 21.20 23.17
CA LEU A 149 -2.80 19.79 22.78
C LEU A 149 -1.38 19.23 22.87
N LEU A 150 -0.36 19.99 22.46
CA LEU A 150 1.04 19.57 22.58
C LEU A 150 1.49 19.47 24.03
N GLU A 151 1.04 20.36 24.91
CA GLU A 151 1.31 20.31 26.36
C GLU A 151 0.69 19.06 27.00
N GLU A 152 -0.57 18.74 26.65
CA GLU A 152 -1.23 17.52 27.08
C GLU A 152 -0.48 16.27 26.59
N ILE A 153 -0.05 16.22 25.32
CA ILE A 153 0.74 15.12 24.75
C ILE A 153 2.09 14.99 25.45
N LYS A 154 2.76 16.11 25.76
CA LYS A 154 4.04 16.12 26.46
C LYS A 154 3.93 15.48 27.85
N SER A 155 2.89 15.82 28.56
CA SER A 155 2.59 15.23 29.88
C SER A 155 2.22 13.75 29.79
N PHE A 156 1.61 13.32 28.68
CA PHE A 156 1.24 11.93 28.46
C PHE A 156 2.44 11.06 28.06
N ASN A 157 3.23 11.48 27.04
CA ASN A 157 4.38 10.72 26.57
C ASN A 157 5.34 11.56 25.72
N ILE A 158 6.60 11.65 26.13
CA ILE A 158 7.62 12.47 25.47
C ILE A 158 7.91 12.04 24.02
N ASN A 159 7.92 10.75 23.71
CA ASN A 159 8.17 10.28 22.35
C ASN A 159 7.01 10.64 21.40
N LEU A 160 5.76 10.57 21.90
CA LEU A 160 4.60 11.01 21.12
C LEU A 160 4.65 12.53 20.90
N TYR A 161 5.04 13.29 21.91
CA TYR A 161 5.23 14.73 21.81
C TYR A 161 6.25 15.09 20.74
N LEU A 162 7.45 14.49 20.77
CA LEU A 162 8.48 14.71 19.75
C LEU A 162 8.01 14.31 18.35
N CYS A 163 7.26 13.21 18.24
CA CYS A 163 6.65 12.82 16.98
C CYS A 163 5.68 13.89 16.46
N CYS A 164 4.81 14.43 17.32
CA CYS A 164 3.87 15.49 16.95
C CYS A 164 4.58 16.80 16.57
N LEU A 165 5.63 17.20 17.31
CA LEU A 165 6.45 18.35 17.00
C LEU A 165 7.13 18.25 15.63
N LEU A 166 7.78 17.11 15.35
CA LEU A 166 8.42 16.85 14.06
C LEU A 166 7.39 16.74 12.92
N THR A 167 6.21 16.22 13.21
CA THR A 167 5.12 16.15 12.22
C THR A 167 4.59 17.54 11.89
N TYR A 168 4.45 18.42 12.87
CA TYR A 168 3.97 19.79 12.70
C TYR A 168 5.01 20.69 12.07
N GLY A 169 6.19 20.84 12.68
CA GLY A 169 7.15 21.86 12.31
C GLY A 169 8.13 21.46 11.21
N CYS A 170 8.42 20.15 11.07
CA CYS A 170 9.27 19.63 10.00
C CYS A 170 8.47 18.95 8.89
N LEU A 171 7.15 18.88 9.02
CA LEU A 171 6.27 18.21 8.06
C LEU A 171 6.72 16.78 7.71
N LEU A 172 7.26 16.04 8.69
CA LEU A 172 7.62 14.64 8.53
C LEU A 172 6.38 13.76 8.70
N ARG A 173 6.39 12.60 8.04
CA ARG A 173 5.33 11.61 8.22
C ARG A 173 5.54 10.83 9.52
N PRO A 174 4.50 10.73 10.40
CA PRO A 174 4.67 10.24 11.77
C PRO A 174 5.08 8.76 11.87
N HIS A 175 4.85 7.97 10.82
CA HIS A 175 5.15 6.55 10.87
C HIS A 175 6.59 6.26 10.47
N ARG A 176 6.86 6.02 9.18
CA ARG A 176 8.18 5.57 8.76
C ARG A 176 9.24 6.67 8.85
N GLU A 177 8.96 7.88 8.35
CA GLU A 177 9.98 8.95 8.31
C GLU A 177 10.46 9.31 9.71
N ILE A 178 9.54 9.52 10.68
CA ILE A 178 9.90 9.89 12.06
C ILE A 178 10.39 8.68 12.85
N ARG A 179 9.68 7.56 12.78
CA ARG A 179 9.99 6.37 13.58
C ARG A 179 11.40 5.83 13.36
N GLU A 180 11.92 5.96 12.14
CA GLU A 180 13.22 5.44 11.72
C GLU A 180 14.35 6.49 11.83
N LEU A 181 14.10 7.67 12.42
CA LEU A 181 15.13 8.69 12.61
C LEU A 181 16.21 8.19 13.57
N THR A 182 17.44 8.36 13.13
CA THR A 182 18.64 8.21 13.95
C THR A 182 19.28 9.59 14.18
N TRP A 183 20.14 9.71 15.17
CA TRP A 183 20.83 10.99 15.41
C TRP A 183 21.78 11.38 14.28
N GLY A 184 22.25 10.44 13.46
CA GLY A 184 23.04 10.72 12.26
C GLY A 184 22.24 11.33 11.10
N ASP A 185 20.91 11.36 11.19
CA ASP A 185 20.08 12.07 10.23
C ASP A 185 20.05 13.57 10.46
N PHE A 186 20.44 14.03 11.65
CA PHE A 186 20.49 15.44 12.04
C PHE A 186 21.85 16.03 11.71
N SER A 187 21.89 17.31 11.36
CA SER A 187 23.15 18.05 11.30
C SER A 187 23.72 18.27 12.70
N ASP A 188 25.04 18.49 12.81
CA ASP A 188 25.74 18.67 14.09
C ASP A 188 25.17 19.81 14.94
N ASP A 189 24.70 20.87 14.28
CA ASP A 189 24.07 22.03 14.90
C ASP A 189 22.52 21.87 15.05
N LEU A 190 21.99 20.72 14.70
CA LEU A 190 20.54 20.43 14.68
C LEU A 190 19.71 21.37 13.80
N SER A 191 20.32 22.07 12.85
CA SER A 191 19.59 23.02 11.99
C SER A 191 18.71 22.35 10.93
N TYR A 192 19.03 21.12 10.53
CA TYR A 192 18.27 20.35 9.55
C TYR A 192 18.35 18.85 9.74
N ILE A 193 17.38 18.15 9.12
CA ILE A 193 17.33 16.69 9.00
C ILE A 193 17.57 16.29 7.54
N LYS A 194 18.46 15.31 7.31
CA LYS A 194 18.65 14.67 6.00
C LYS A 194 17.83 13.39 5.97
N LEU A 195 16.89 13.30 5.01
CA LEU A 195 16.08 12.11 4.79
C LEU A 195 16.48 11.47 3.47
N ASP A 196 16.93 10.23 3.53
CA ASP A 196 17.20 9.43 2.35
C ASP A 196 15.92 9.05 1.60
N GLY A 197 16.02 8.97 0.27
CA GLY A 197 14.91 8.62 -0.60
C GLY A 197 14.27 7.28 -0.29
N ASN A 198 15.06 6.28 0.13
CA ASN A 198 14.60 4.95 0.49
C ASN A 198 13.62 4.93 1.68
N ARG A 199 13.66 5.94 2.56
CA ARG A 199 12.80 6.06 3.75
C ARG A 199 11.52 6.86 3.51
N ASN A 200 11.42 7.55 2.39
CA ASN A 200 10.24 8.35 2.08
C ASN A 200 9.47 7.81 0.86
N LYS A 201 8.20 8.19 0.73
CA LYS A 201 7.30 7.70 -0.32
C LYS A 201 7.69 8.19 -1.72
N SER A 202 8.38 9.32 -1.83
CA SER A 202 8.75 9.94 -3.11
C SER A 202 10.03 9.36 -3.73
N GLY A 203 10.80 8.59 -2.98
CA GLY A 203 12.09 8.04 -3.43
C GLY A 203 13.19 9.09 -3.59
N LYS A 204 12.96 10.36 -3.19
CA LYS A 204 13.92 11.46 -3.36
C LYS A 204 14.52 11.88 -2.02
N ASN A 205 15.82 12.18 -2.00
CA ASN A 205 16.46 12.76 -0.82
C ASN A 205 15.82 14.13 -0.51
N ARG A 206 15.70 14.43 0.79
CA ARG A 206 15.11 15.68 1.27
C ARG A 206 15.89 16.22 2.46
N ILE A 207 16.17 17.51 2.42
CA ILE A 207 16.73 18.27 3.57
C ILE A 207 15.56 19.08 4.16
N VAL A 208 15.36 18.94 5.46
CA VAL A 208 14.24 19.58 6.19
C VAL A 208 14.80 20.46 7.29
N PRO A 209 14.58 21.78 7.25
CA PRO A 209 14.97 22.69 8.34
C PRO A 209 14.24 22.33 9.64
N ILE A 210 14.93 22.49 10.77
CA ILE A 210 14.38 22.25 12.09
C ILE A 210 14.17 23.61 12.78
N PRO A 211 12.93 23.99 13.09
CA PRO A 211 12.65 25.22 13.85
C PRO A 211 13.30 25.21 15.25
N SER A 212 13.66 26.39 15.75
CA SER A 212 14.34 26.55 17.05
C SER A 212 13.57 25.92 18.21
N TYR A 213 12.24 26.06 18.24
CA TYR A 213 11.40 25.47 19.30
C TYR A 213 11.42 23.93 19.29
N ILE A 214 11.72 23.28 18.16
CA ILE A 214 11.93 21.82 18.11
C ILE A 214 13.33 21.49 18.60
N ARG A 215 14.35 22.22 18.14
CA ARG A 215 15.76 22.02 18.55
C ARG A 215 15.92 22.06 20.06
N ALA A 216 15.23 22.96 20.75
CA ALA A 216 15.23 23.05 22.21
C ALA A 216 14.73 21.81 22.94
N ASN A 217 14.02 20.91 22.26
CA ASN A 217 13.52 19.65 22.81
C ASN A 217 14.33 18.41 22.36
N LEU A 218 15.39 18.59 21.57
CA LEU A 218 16.23 17.49 21.09
C LEU A 218 17.46 17.32 22.01
N GLN A 219 17.78 16.06 22.30
CA GLN A 219 18.96 15.68 23.09
C GLN A 219 19.78 14.68 22.28
N PRO A 220 20.75 15.16 21.48
CA PRO A 220 21.57 14.31 20.61
C PRO A 220 22.32 13.23 21.40
N LYS A 221 22.44 12.08 20.77
CA LYS A 221 23.20 10.93 21.24
C LYS A 221 24.08 10.41 20.09
N THR A 222 24.66 9.24 20.27
CA THR A 222 25.46 8.57 19.24
C THR A 222 24.71 8.52 17.89
N PRO A 223 25.34 8.86 16.77
CA PRO A 223 24.69 9.05 15.47
C PRO A 223 23.86 7.88 14.96
N ASN A 224 24.30 6.65 15.17
CA ASN A 224 23.63 5.44 14.69
C ASN A 224 22.44 5.00 15.55
N LEU A 225 22.23 5.63 16.71
CA LEU A 225 21.12 5.29 17.60
C LEU A 225 19.83 5.96 17.15
N ASN A 226 18.73 5.20 17.20
CA ASN A 226 17.41 5.73 16.95
C ASN A 226 17.00 6.72 18.05
N MET A 227 16.44 7.87 17.68
CA MET A 227 16.14 8.96 18.61
C MET A 227 15.09 8.60 19.68
N PHE A 228 14.24 7.62 19.43
CA PHE A 228 13.12 7.24 20.32
C PHE A 228 13.45 6.06 21.23
N THR A 229 14.22 5.11 20.75
CA THR A 229 14.63 3.93 21.54
C THR A 229 15.94 4.14 22.24
N GLY A 230 16.82 4.98 21.72
CA GLY A 230 18.20 5.08 22.16
C GLY A 230 19.04 3.83 21.83
N ASP A 231 18.56 3.00 20.91
CA ASP A 231 19.18 1.74 20.46
C ASP A 231 19.31 1.77 18.92
N LEU A 232 19.99 0.79 18.33
CA LEU A 232 20.14 0.64 16.88
C LEU A 232 18.81 0.33 16.18
N ARG A 233 17.87 -0.29 16.88
CA ARG A 233 16.58 -0.69 16.31
C ARG A 233 15.49 0.37 16.54
N PRO A 234 14.77 0.76 15.47
CA PRO A 234 13.62 1.65 15.63
C PRO A 234 12.48 0.94 16.38
N PRO A 235 11.54 1.69 16.99
CA PRO A 235 10.32 1.13 17.56
C PRO A 235 9.55 0.32 16.53
N ASN A 236 8.65 -0.57 16.97
CA ASN A 236 7.80 -1.33 16.06
C ASN A 236 6.96 -0.41 15.16
N LYS A 237 6.48 -0.95 14.01
CA LYS A 237 5.76 -0.17 12.99
C LYS A 237 4.48 0.51 13.50
N ASP A 238 3.84 -0.03 14.52
CA ASP A 238 2.58 0.47 15.07
C ASP A 238 2.78 1.32 16.35
N TYR A 239 4.03 1.61 16.75
CA TYR A 239 4.37 2.30 18.00
C TYR A 239 3.60 3.60 18.19
N PHE A 240 3.73 4.55 17.27
CA PHE A 240 3.04 5.84 17.36
C PHE A 240 1.52 5.70 17.17
N LYS A 241 1.06 4.74 16.38
CA LYS A 241 -0.36 4.44 16.25
C LYS A 241 -0.95 3.97 17.56
N THR A 242 -0.24 3.10 18.28
CA THR A 242 -0.66 2.58 19.58
C THR A 242 -0.66 3.68 20.65
N LEU A 243 0.41 4.48 20.71
CA LEU A 243 0.48 5.63 21.63
C LEU A 243 -0.64 6.63 21.36
N TRP A 244 -0.88 6.95 20.10
CA TRP A 244 -1.97 7.85 19.70
C TRP A 244 -3.34 7.32 20.06
N SER A 245 -3.58 6.02 19.89
CA SER A 245 -4.84 5.39 20.27
C SER A 245 -5.11 5.49 21.79
N ARG A 246 -4.05 5.28 22.59
CA ARG A 246 -4.13 5.43 24.05
C ARG A 246 -4.34 6.88 24.46
N PHE A 247 -3.58 7.81 23.88
CA PHE A 247 -3.75 9.25 24.12
C PHE A 247 -5.16 9.71 23.78
N LYS A 248 -5.68 9.28 22.62
CA LYS A 248 -7.03 9.65 22.16
C LYS A 248 -8.14 9.27 23.13
N SER A 249 -7.99 8.19 23.91
CA SER A 249 -9.01 7.77 24.89
C SER A 249 -9.02 8.63 26.16
N THR A 250 -7.96 9.40 26.42
CA THR A 250 -7.80 10.19 27.66
C THR A 250 -7.74 11.71 27.41
N SER A 251 -7.50 12.13 26.16
CA SER A 251 -7.32 13.54 25.84
C SER A 251 -8.60 14.37 25.99
N LYS A 252 -8.44 15.54 26.59
CA LYS A 252 -9.49 16.55 26.76
C LYS A 252 -9.53 17.57 25.60
N HIS A 253 -8.39 17.77 24.93
CA HIS A 253 -8.23 18.79 23.88
C HIS A 253 -8.37 18.23 22.46
N LEU A 254 -8.29 16.91 22.27
CA LEU A 254 -8.38 16.28 20.97
C LEU A 254 -9.83 16.22 20.46
N LYS A 255 -10.09 16.80 19.31
CA LYS A 255 -11.42 16.81 18.69
C LYS A 255 -11.63 15.57 17.79
N LYS A 256 -12.91 15.18 17.62
CA LYS A 256 -13.30 14.07 16.74
C LYS A 256 -12.82 14.31 15.30
N GLY A 257 -12.14 13.33 14.74
CA GLY A 257 -11.61 13.38 13.37
C GLY A 257 -10.18 13.90 13.27
N GLN A 258 -9.57 14.37 14.37
CA GLN A 258 -8.15 14.71 14.42
C GLN A 258 -7.29 13.45 14.59
N THR A 259 -6.14 13.43 13.92
CA THR A 259 -5.20 12.32 13.86
C THR A 259 -3.76 12.82 13.96
N LEU A 260 -2.77 11.93 14.05
CA LEU A 260 -1.37 12.33 13.94
C LEU A 260 -1.07 13.12 12.66
N TYR A 261 -1.74 12.82 11.55
CA TYR A 261 -1.60 13.58 10.32
C TYR A 261 -2.23 14.98 10.38
N SER A 262 -3.10 15.26 11.34
CA SER A 262 -3.63 16.61 11.56
C SER A 262 -2.54 17.60 11.92
N PHE A 263 -1.50 17.19 12.67
CA PHE A 263 -0.32 18.03 12.93
C PHE A 263 0.38 18.44 11.64
N ARG A 264 0.58 17.48 10.72
CA ARG A 264 1.19 17.77 9.42
C ARG A 264 0.29 18.68 8.57
N HIS A 265 -1.02 18.48 8.64
CA HIS A 265 -1.99 19.31 7.93
C HIS A 265 -1.96 20.76 8.47
N THR A 266 -2.01 20.93 9.79
CA THR A 266 -1.93 22.24 10.44
C THR A 266 -0.62 22.94 10.10
N GLY A 267 0.53 22.25 10.19
CA GLY A 267 1.83 22.83 9.82
C GLY A 267 1.91 23.22 8.35
N ALA A 268 1.29 22.46 7.45
CA ALA A 268 1.21 22.81 6.04
C ALA A 268 0.41 24.10 5.79
N ILE A 269 -0.73 24.24 6.48
CA ILE A 269 -1.55 25.47 6.43
C ILE A 269 -0.75 26.67 6.94
N GLU A 270 -0.03 26.53 8.05
CA GLU A 270 0.77 27.61 8.61
C GLU A 270 1.91 28.06 7.68
N ILE A 271 2.60 27.12 7.02
CA ILE A 271 3.62 27.47 6.02
C ILE A 271 2.99 28.26 4.87
N PHE A 272 1.82 27.81 4.38
CA PHE A 272 1.14 28.51 3.29
C PHE A 272 0.68 29.91 3.71
N LYS A 273 0.04 30.05 4.87
CA LYS A 273 -0.38 31.35 5.41
C LYS A 273 0.78 32.35 5.56
N ARG A 274 1.95 31.84 6.00
CA ARG A 274 3.14 32.68 6.20
C ARG A 274 3.87 33.03 4.92
N THR A 275 3.78 32.21 3.87
CA THR A 275 4.62 32.39 2.66
C THR A 275 3.84 32.71 1.41
N GLY A 276 2.51 32.53 1.38
CA GLY A 276 1.66 32.64 0.21
C GLY A 276 2.03 31.67 -0.94
N SER A 277 3.03 30.79 -0.74
CA SER A 277 3.66 30.05 -1.82
C SER A 277 3.37 28.57 -1.78
N ILE A 278 2.60 28.08 -2.76
CA ILE A 278 2.32 26.65 -2.94
C ILE A 278 3.58 25.85 -3.30
N THR A 279 4.53 26.47 -4.00
CA THR A 279 5.80 25.81 -4.36
C THR A 279 6.71 25.63 -3.15
N LYS A 280 6.78 26.60 -2.23
CA LYS A 280 7.47 26.43 -0.94
C LYS A 280 6.81 25.32 -0.12
N LEU A 281 5.47 25.27 -0.07
CA LEU A 281 4.73 24.21 0.59
C LEU A 281 5.02 22.85 -0.03
N GLN A 282 4.97 22.74 -1.36
CA GLN A 282 5.30 21.51 -2.08
C GLN A 282 6.70 20.99 -1.71
N LYS A 283 7.69 21.88 -1.72
CA LYS A 283 9.07 21.55 -1.36
C LYS A 283 9.18 21.10 0.10
N ALA A 284 8.57 21.83 1.04
CA ALA A 284 8.55 21.50 2.45
C ALA A 284 7.88 20.14 2.74
N MET A 285 6.79 19.84 2.04
CA MET A 285 6.07 18.55 2.15
C MET A 285 6.77 17.38 1.46
N GLY A 286 7.70 17.66 0.53
CA GLY A 286 8.34 16.65 -0.30
C GLY A 286 7.37 15.96 -1.27
N HIS A 287 6.43 16.74 -1.84
CA HIS A 287 5.47 16.22 -2.81
C HIS A 287 6.03 16.29 -4.23
N SER A 288 5.77 15.24 -5.02
CA SER A 288 6.17 15.19 -6.44
C SER A 288 5.29 16.07 -7.35
N SER A 289 4.08 16.44 -6.89
CA SER A 289 3.12 17.24 -7.64
C SER A 289 2.51 18.35 -6.75
N ILE A 290 2.29 19.52 -7.32
CA ILE A 290 1.59 20.65 -6.70
C ILE A 290 0.16 20.26 -6.31
N ASN A 291 -0.52 19.47 -7.14
CA ASN A 291 -1.89 19.01 -6.88
C ASN A 291 -2.03 18.29 -5.53
N VAL A 292 -1.00 17.52 -5.13
CA VAL A 292 -0.99 16.86 -3.81
C VAL A 292 -0.89 17.91 -2.70
N SER A 293 -0.15 19.00 -2.89
CA SER A 293 -0.04 20.09 -1.90
C SER A 293 -1.33 20.89 -1.78
N LEU A 294 -2.01 21.13 -2.90
CA LEU A 294 -3.31 21.80 -2.92
C LEU A 294 -4.38 21.05 -2.09
N THR A 295 -4.30 19.74 -1.98
CA THR A 295 -5.25 18.98 -1.13
C THR A 295 -5.17 19.38 0.35
N TYR A 296 -4.03 19.86 0.81
CA TYR A 296 -3.87 20.35 2.20
C TYR A 296 -4.47 21.73 2.43
N LEU A 297 -4.70 22.49 1.37
CA LEU A 297 -5.26 23.85 1.42
C LEU A 297 -6.77 23.85 1.17
N ARG A 298 -7.36 22.71 0.82
CA ARG A 298 -8.81 22.59 0.65
C ARG A 298 -9.52 22.88 1.98
N GLY A 299 -10.49 23.77 1.94
CA GLY A 299 -11.24 24.22 3.12
C GLY A 299 -10.62 25.39 3.86
N LEU A 300 -9.46 25.93 3.38
CA LEU A 300 -9.11 27.30 3.71
C LEU A 300 -10.08 28.22 2.96
N GLU A 301 -10.64 29.20 3.68
CA GLU A 301 -11.28 30.33 3.04
C GLU A 301 -10.24 30.96 2.11
N ILE A 302 -10.53 31.00 0.81
CA ILE A 302 -9.72 31.75 -0.14
C ILE A 302 -9.99 33.23 0.24
N PRO A 303 -8.98 33.99 0.67
CA PRO A 303 -9.18 35.42 0.92
C PRO A 303 -9.79 36.03 -0.34
N GLU A 304 -10.86 36.79 -0.18
CA GLU A 304 -11.38 37.61 -1.27
C GLU A 304 -10.25 38.47 -1.84
N LEU A 305 -10.14 38.51 -3.17
CA LEU A 305 -9.18 39.38 -3.83
C LEU A 305 -9.50 40.85 -3.46
N LYS A 306 -8.52 41.54 -2.94
CA LYS A 306 -8.60 42.96 -2.65
C LYS A 306 -8.01 43.76 -3.81
N GLU A 307 -8.29 45.08 -3.84
CA GLU A 307 -7.73 45.98 -4.85
C GLU A 307 -6.19 45.94 -4.87
N GLU A 308 -5.57 45.80 -3.69
CA GLU A 308 -4.12 45.67 -3.52
C GLU A 308 -3.50 44.41 -4.12
N ASP A 309 -4.33 43.38 -4.40
CA ASP A 309 -3.90 42.13 -5.04
C ASP A 309 -3.92 42.23 -6.59
N MET A 310 -4.49 43.31 -7.12
CA MET A 310 -4.61 43.54 -8.57
C MET A 310 -3.35 44.16 -9.16
N PRO A 311 -3.08 43.96 -10.47
CA PRO A 311 -1.95 44.59 -11.12
C PRO A 311 -2.06 46.15 -11.07
N HIS A 312 -1.02 46.81 -10.62
CA HIS A 312 -0.91 48.27 -10.63
C HIS A 312 -0.01 48.73 -11.78
N PHE A 313 -0.31 49.89 -12.35
CA PHE A 313 0.60 50.62 -13.23
C PHE A 313 1.53 51.49 -12.35
N TYR A 314 2.83 51.30 -12.49
CA TYR A 314 3.86 52.15 -11.89
C TYR A 314 4.16 53.31 -12.79
#